data_cd7245917959df2fb30732a773b528f4
#
_entry.id   cd7245917959df2fb30732a773b528f4
#
_cell.length_a   1.000
_cell.length_b   1.000
_cell.length_c   1.000
_cell.angle_alpha   90.00
_cell.angle_beta   90.00
_cell.angle_gamma   90.00
#
_symmetry.space_group_name_H-M   'P 1'
#
loop_
_entity.id
_entity.type
_entity.pdbx_description
1 polymer ?
#
loop_
_entity_poly.entity_id
_entity_poly.type
_entity_poly.pdbx_seq_one_letter_code
_entity_poly.pdbx_strand_id
1 'polypeptide(L)'
;MAKKKSKSTKAAKSDADKTSTSKKASKKRPKKLDVATLRRQLKKADREIAKRCNERASLYQQLAELTENNGLPDLNSLPVAASEEIQAKAKGPLLDESLLAILRELDSGSQALVRPTTVTFLGPEFSYSHLASIAKFGKSHHLVPVSTIAAVFESVDEGNADFGIVPIENSTDGRIVDTLEMFIRLPVRICGEIPMPIHHNLLAMGSLADVDEVHSKPQALSQCREWLAKNLPAARLVPTASTTAAAQLAAEKKGVAAIASKQAGSEYGLSVLAAAIEDNKQNVTRFAMIGRQPAERTGDDKTSLMFELNHEPGALADTMAIFKRNRLNLTWIESFPKQGSPNEYIFFVELLGHLVDVRVRRAIASLDKKTVKLETLGSYPRTTEAV
;
A
#
# COMPACT_ATOMS: atom_id res chain seq x y z
N MET A 1 45.96 -53.33 22.45
CA MET A 1 46.56 -53.57 23.77
C MET A 1 45.56 -53.11 24.78
N ALA A 2 44.77 -53.99 25.38
CA ALA A 2 45.01 -54.76 26.61
C ALA A 2 44.98 -53.79 27.85
N LYS A 3 44.24 -53.95 28.86
CA LYS A 3 43.61 -55.00 29.64
C LYS A 3 42.82 -54.34 30.77
N LYS A 4 41.56 -54.71 31.07
CA LYS A 4 41.09 -55.69 32.06
C LYS A 4 41.56 -55.45 33.52
N LYS A 5 40.62 -55.28 34.45
CA LYS A 5 40.14 -56.23 35.49
C LYS A 5 39.41 -55.40 36.55
N SER A 6 38.24 -55.64 36.98
CA SER A 6 37.47 -56.72 37.64
C SER A 6 37.72 -56.84 39.13
N LYS A 7 36.56 -57.02 39.80
CA LYS A 7 36.31 -57.72 41.12
C LYS A 7 36.21 -56.79 42.33
N SER A 8 35.33 -56.98 43.25
CA SER A 8 34.23 -57.84 43.60
C SER A 8 33.89 -57.66 45.10
N THR A 9 32.58 -57.69 45.37
CA THR A 9 31.90 -58.38 46.54
C THR A 9 32.19 -57.91 47.98
N LYS A 10 31.16 -57.60 48.71
CA LYS A 10 30.34 -58.33 49.71
C LYS A 10 29.68 -57.36 50.67
N ALA A 11 28.41 -57.25 50.73
CA ALA A 11 27.43 -57.86 51.61
C ALA A 11 27.62 -57.61 53.10
N ALA A 12 26.62 -56.95 53.73
CA ALA A 12 25.84 -57.45 54.89
C ALA A 12 24.89 -56.36 55.43
N LYS A 13 23.63 -56.67 55.42
CA LYS A 13 22.54 -56.55 56.39
C LYS A 13 22.62 -55.56 57.58
N SER A 14 21.57 -54.68 57.72
CA SER A 14 20.53 -54.91 58.77
C SER A 14 19.53 -53.73 58.78
N ASP A 15 18.31 -54.11 58.90
CA ASP A 15 17.07 -53.51 59.36
C ASP A 15 17.09 -52.14 60.03
N ALA A 16 16.16 -51.30 59.62
CA ALA A 16 15.14 -50.67 60.47
C ALA A 16 14.16 -49.81 59.72
N ASP A 17 12.95 -50.24 59.79
CA ASP A 17 11.66 -49.60 59.58
C ASP A 17 11.61 -48.07 59.88
N LYS A 18 11.14 -47.24 58.93
CA LYS A 18 10.40 -46.02 59.23
C LYS A 18 9.49 -45.67 58.06
N THR A 19 8.23 -45.89 58.24
CA THR A 19 7.10 -45.31 57.55
C THR A 19 7.32 -43.88 57.13
N SER A 20 7.32 -43.60 55.82
CA SER A 20 7.10 -42.29 55.27
C SER A 20 6.00 -42.33 54.22
N THR A 21 4.89 -41.75 54.60
CA THR A 21 3.71 -41.47 53.77
C THR A 21 4.07 -40.77 52.46
N SER A 22 4.02 -41.50 51.37
CA SER A 22 4.11 -40.91 50.01
C SER A 22 2.83 -40.11 49.71
N LYS A 23 2.91 -38.79 49.80
CA LYS A 23 1.94 -37.91 49.20
C LYS A 23 1.93 -38.13 47.68
N LYS A 24 0.92 -38.87 47.19
CA LYS A 24 0.58 -38.97 45.79
C LYS A 24 0.27 -37.56 45.29
N ALA A 25 1.21 -36.96 44.55
CA ALA A 25 0.96 -35.78 43.72
C ALA A 25 -0.06 -36.17 42.64
N SER A 26 -1.31 -35.80 42.84
CA SER A 26 -2.35 -35.95 41.82
C SER A 26 -1.98 -35.13 40.62
N LYS A 27 -1.51 -35.73 39.54
CA LYS A 27 -1.44 -35.12 38.21
C LYS A 27 -2.87 -34.70 37.84
N LYS A 28 -3.20 -33.41 38.02
CA LYS A 28 -4.43 -32.83 37.50
C LYS A 28 -4.44 -33.09 35.99
N ARG A 29 -5.34 -33.94 35.50
CA ARG A 29 -5.64 -34.09 34.08
C ARG A 29 -5.96 -32.68 33.52
N PRO A 30 -5.45 -32.29 32.34
CA PRO A 30 -5.80 -31.03 31.74
C PRO A 30 -7.33 -30.98 31.60
N LYS A 31 -7.97 -29.96 32.17
CA LYS A 31 -9.41 -29.73 32.00
C LYS A 31 -9.68 -29.70 30.52
N LYS A 32 -10.53 -30.61 29.98
CA LYS A 32 -11.04 -30.53 28.63
C LYS A 32 -11.70 -29.17 28.52
N LEU A 33 -11.12 -28.26 27.67
CA LEU A 33 -11.75 -26.98 27.34
C LEU A 33 -13.09 -27.28 26.64
N ASP A 34 -14.20 -26.88 27.27
CA ASP A 34 -15.51 -26.94 26.64
C ASP A 34 -15.77 -25.64 25.80
N VAL A 35 -16.72 -25.74 24.89
CA VAL A 35 -17.09 -24.64 23.98
C VAL A 35 -17.54 -23.37 24.76
N ALA A 36 -18.24 -23.53 25.87
CA ALA A 36 -18.72 -22.42 26.69
C ALA A 36 -17.56 -21.67 27.35
N THR A 37 -16.56 -22.41 27.83
CA THR A 37 -15.34 -21.82 28.42
C THR A 37 -14.54 -21.07 27.38
N LEU A 38 -14.35 -21.62 26.17
CA LEU A 38 -13.67 -20.93 25.07
C LEU A 38 -14.38 -19.64 24.63
N ARG A 39 -15.71 -19.69 24.48
CA ARG A 39 -16.52 -18.50 24.19
C ARG A 39 -16.37 -17.40 25.25
N ARG A 40 -16.31 -17.77 26.54
CA ARG A 40 -16.09 -16.82 27.63
C ARG A 40 -14.69 -16.22 27.59
N GLN A 41 -13.67 -17.01 27.24
CA GLN A 41 -12.30 -16.54 27.08
C GLN A 41 -12.18 -15.58 25.89
N LEU A 42 -12.82 -15.89 24.75
CA LEU A 42 -12.88 -14.98 23.60
C LEU A 42 -13.50 -13.63 23.98
N LYS A 43 -14.69 -13.63 24.61
CA LYS A 43 -15.32 -12.38 25.07
C LYS A 43 -14.45 -11.58 26.05
N LYS A 44 -13.61 -12.25 26.86
CA LYS A 44 -12.66 -11.55 27.73
C LYS A 44 -11.52 -10.94 26.92
N ALA A 45 -10.98 -11.66 25.92
CA ALA A 45 -9.96 -11.16 25.02
C ALA A 45 -10.46 -9.95 24.22
N ASP A 46 -11.69 -10.01 23.69
CA ASP A 46 -12.31 -8.90 22.94
C ASP A 46 -12.41 -7.62 23.78
N ARG A 47 -12.79 -7.75 25.06
CA ARG A 47 -12.85 -6.60 25.98
C ARG A 47 -11.46 -6.02 26.27
N GLU A 48 -10.46 -6.87 26.40
CA GLU A 48 -9.08 -6.42 26.63
C GLU A 48 -8.52 -5.72 25.38
N ILE A 49 -8.80 -6.26 24.19
CA ILE A 49 -8.44 -5.62 22.92
C ILE A 49 -9.08 -4.23 22.83
N ALA A 50 -10.39 -4.11 23.02
CA ALA A 50 -11.09 -2.83 23.00
C ALA A 50 -10.51 -1.83 24.02
N LYS A 51 -10.17 -2.28 25.22
CA LYS A 51 -9.53 -1.46 26.23
C LYS A 51 -8.17 -0.94 25.76
N ARG A 52 -7.30 -1.80 25.21
CA ARG A 52 -5.98 -1.42 24.69
C ARG A 52 -6.06 -0.49 23.49
N CYS A 53 -7.05 -0.69 22.60
CA CYS A 53 -7.30 0.23 21.49
C CYS A 53 -7.63 1.65 21.99
N ASN A 54 -8.50 1.77 23.00
CA ASN A 54 -8.85 3.08 23.58
C ASN A 54 -7.68 3.71 24.34
N GLU A 55 -6.90 2.93 25.10
CA GLU A 55 -5.67 3.41 25.75
C GLU A 55 -4.68 3.97 24.71
N ARG A 56 -4.47 3.25 23.61
CA ARG A 56 -3.61 3.70 22.50
C ARG A 56 -4.14 4.99 21.87
N ALA A 57 -5.43 5.07 21.59
CA ALA A 57 -6.05 6.27 21.01
C ALA A 57 -5.87 7.48 21.92
N SER A 58 -6.02 7.32 23.24
CA SER A 58 -5.78 8.40 24.21
C SER A 58 -4.32 8.84 24.25
N LEU A 59 -3.36 7.90 24.15
CA LEU A 59 -1.94 8.25 24.04
C LEU A 59 -1.65 9.01 22.75
N TYR A 60 -2.32 8.65 21.66
CA TYR A 60 -2.20 9.34 20.39
C TYR A 60 -2.70 10.79 20.48
N GLN A 61 -3.86 11.03 21.11
CA GLN A 61 -4.38 12.37 21.35
C GLN A 61 -3.40 13.23 22.19
N GLN A 62 -2.87 12.67 23.28
CA GLN A 62 -1.87 13.36 24.11
C GLN A 62 -0.59 13.69 23.34
N LEU A 63 -0.13 12.77 22.47
CA LEU A 63 1.01 13.02 21.60
C LEU A 63 0.74 14.16 20.63
N ALA A 64 -0.45 14.18 20.02
CA ALA A 64 -0.85 15.23 19.09
C ALA A 64 -0.89 16.60 19.78
N GLU A 65 -1.49 16.72 20.97
CA GLU A 65 -1.51 17.96 21.78
C GLU A 65 -0.11 18.49 22.08
N LEU A 66 0.85 17.61 22.36
CA LEU A 66 2.25 17.99 22.61
C LEU A 66 2.99 18.42 21.34
N THR A 67 2.61 17.89 20.18
CA THR A 67 3.24 18.21 18.89
C THR A 67 2.59 19.41 18.20
N GLU A 68 1.32 19.74 18.47
CA GLU A 68 0.65 20.94 17.94
C GLU A 68 1.36 22.24 18.30
N ASN A 69 2.05 22.29 19.43
CA ASN A 69 2.87 23.43 19.82
C ASN A 69 4.12 23.62 18.94
N ASN A 70 4.48 22.63 18.09
CA ASN A 70 5.65 22.63 17.21
C ASN A 70 5.32 22.52 15.71
N GLY A 71 4.06 22.61 15.31
CA GLY A 71 3.59 22.43 13.94
C GLY A 71 2.74 21.18 13.79
N LEU A 72 1.99 21.08 12.68
CA LEU A 72 1.09 19.96 12.38
C LEU A 72 1.83 18.61 12.53
N PRO A 73 1.22 17.63 13.23
CA PRO A 73 1.78 16.28 13.24
C PRO A 73 1.83 15.78 11.81
N ASP A 74 3.03 15.43 11.35
CA ASP A 74 3.18 14.76 10.07
C ASP A 74 2.45 13.41 10.16
N LEU A 75 1.36 13.29 9.41
CA LEU A 75 0.61 12.03 9.29
C LEU A 75 1.48 10.88 8.75
N ASN A 76 2.66 11.19 8.16
CA ASN A 76 3.65 10.22 7.72
C ASN A 76 4.65 9.83 8.82
N SER A 77 4.82 10.65 9.86
CA SER A 77 5.81 10.43 10.92
C SER A 77 5.29 9.53 12.05
N LEU A 78 3.98 9.31 12.14
CA LEU A 78 3.42 8.41 13.13
C LEU A 78 3.57 6.96 12.64
N PRO A 79 4.15 6.10 13.46
CA PRO A 79 4.91 4.98 12.97
C PRO A 79 4.06 3.85 12.38
N VAL A 80 3.99 3.77 11.06
CA VAL A 80 3.96 2.46 10.38
C VAL A 80 5.21 1.63 10.76
N ALA A 81 6.28 2.26 11.27
CA ALA A 81 7.50 1.62 11.76
C ALA A 81 7.29 0.66 12.94
N ALA A 82 6.19 0.77 13.70
CA ALA A 82 5.80 -0.28 14.63
C ALA A 82 5.47 -1.62 13.93
N SER A 83 5.21 -1.62 12.62
CA SER A 83 4.82 -2.83 11.90
C SER A 83 5.93 -3.88 11.86
N GLU A 84 7.17 -3.53 11.53
CA GLU A 84 8.29 -4.49 11.48
C GLU A 84 8.64 -5.02 12.87
N GLU A 85 8.66 -4.15 13.89
CA GLU A 85 8.92 -4.55 15.26
C GLU A 85 7.80 -5.42 15.83
N ILE A 86 6.54 -5.11 15.49
CA ILE A 86 5.38 -5.89 15.90
C ILE A 86 5.35 -7.24 15.17
N GLN A 87 5.60 -7.29 13.85
CA GLN A 87 5.73 -8.53 13.09
C GLN A 87 6.83 -9.43 13.67
N ALA A 88 7.99 -8.87 13.99
CA ALA A 88 9.09 -9.62 14.56
C ALA A 88 8.79 -10.21 15.96
N LYS A 89 7.93 -9.55 16.75
CA LYS A 89 7.62 -9.90 18.13
C LYS A 89 6.29 -10.62 18.32
N ALA A 90 5.31 -10.39 17.46
CA ALA A 90 3.96 -10.94 17.57
C ALA A 90 3.83 -12.32 16.89
N LYS A 91 4.48 -13.34 17.45
CA LYS A 91 4.30 -14.72 16.96
C LYS A 91 2.94 -15.26 17.38
N GLY A 92 2.10 -15.58 16.41
CA GLY A 92 0.75 -16.09 16.66
C GLY A 92 0.15 -16.80 15.43
N PRO A 93 -1.10 -17.26 15.52
CA PRO A 93 -1.79 -17.91 14.41
C PRO A 93 -2.36 -16.93 13.37
N LEU A 94 -2.35 -15.60 13.65
CA LEU A 94 -2.78 -14.59 12.68
C LEU A 94 -1.69 -14.40 11.61
N LEU A 95 -2.12 -14.29 10.37
CA LEU A 95 -1.24 -13.88 9.26
C LEU A 95 -0.80 -12.43 9.47
N ASP A 96 0.42 -12.11 9.07
CA ASP A 96 1.00 -10.77 9.18
C ASP A 96 0.13 -9.71 8.48
N GLU A 97 -0.40 -10.01 7.30
CA GLU A 97 -1.35 -9.15 6.57
C GLU A 97 -2.59 -8.79 7.41
N SER A 98 -3.15 -9.76 8.13
CA SER A 98 -4.32 -9.53 8.99
C SER A 98 -3.98 -8.64 10.18
N LEU A 99 -2.80 -8.84 10.77
CA LEU A 99 -2.32 -8.01 11.87
C LEU A 99 -2.06 -6.58 11.43
N LEU A 100 -1.42 -6.39 10.28
CA LEU A 100 -1.18 -5.08 9.67
C LEU A 100 -2.47 -4.34 9.33
N ALA A 101 -3.48 -5.06 8.82
CA ALA A 101 -4.80 -4.46 8.54
C ALA A 101 -5.48 -3.95 9.82
N ILE A 102 -5.41 -4.71 10.93
CA ILE A 102 -5.95 -4.28 12.24
C ILE A 102 -5.22 -3.03 12.73
N LEU A 103 -3.89 -3.01 12.66
CA LEU A 103 -3.08 -1.89 13.12
C LEU A 103 -3.35 -0.63 12.28
N ARG A 104 -3.48 -0.77 10.96
CA ARG A 104 -3.84 0.32 10.06
C ARG A 104 -5.18 0.96 10.43
N GLU A 105 -6.22 0.15 10.64
CA GLU A 105 -7.53 0.69 11.03
C GLU A 105 -7.49 1.34 12.41
N LEU A 106 -6.70 0.81 13.34
CA LEU A 106 -6.49 1.43 14.64
C LEU A 106 -5.75 2.77 14.54
N ASP A 107 -4.76 2.87 13.65
CA ASP A 107 -4.07 4.13 13.35
C ASP A 107 -5.03 5.13 12.71
N SER A 108 -5.76 4.71 11.68
CA SER A 108 -6.75 5.51 10.98
C SER A 108 -7.78 6.11 11.96
N GLY A 109 -8.36 5.27 12.83
CA GLY A 109 -9.30 5.73 13.86
C GLY A 109 -8.69 6.69 14.86
N SER A 110 -7.45 6.46 15.28
CA SER A 110 -6.74 7.35 16.21
C SER A 110 -6.42 8.71 15.59
N GLN A 111 -6.01 8.73 14.32
CA GLN A 111 -5.74 9.96 13.56
C GLN A 111 -7.02 10.77 13.34
N ALA A 112 -8.11 10.12 12.95
CA ALA A 112 -9.39 10.77 12.72
C ALA A 112 -10.00 11.43 13.98
N LEU A 113 -9.66 10.92 15.19
CA LEU A 113 -10.05 11.55 16.45
C LEU A 113 -9.35 12.89 16.70
N VAL A 114 -8.13 13.06 16.20
CA VAL A 114 -7.36 14.30 16.33
C VAL A 114 -7.72 15.25 15.19
N ARG A 115 -7.61 14.77 13.96
CA ARG A 115 -7.90 15.55 12.77
C ARG A 115 -8.49 14.66 11.67
N PRO A 116 -9.81 14.73 11.42
CA PRO A 116 -10.40 14.11 10.25
C PRO A 116 -9.76 14.66 8.99
N THR A 117 -9.24 13.77 8.15
CA THR A 117 -8.56 14.13 6.89
C THR A 117 -9.50 13.84 5.72
N THR A 118 -9.58 14.75 4.76
CA THR A 118 -10.29 14.54 3.49
C THR A 118 -9.30 14.13 2.42
N VAL A 119 -9.54 12.98 1.80
CA VAL A 119 -8.70 12.40 0.75
C VAL A 119 -9.52 12.20 -0.51
N THR A 120 -9.18 12.89 -1.59
CA THR A 120 -9.80 12.68 -2.90
C THR A 120 -9.07 11.61 -3.70
N PHE A 121 -9.79 10.87 -4.50
CA PHE A 121 -9.20 9.85 -5.38
C PHE A 121 -9.99 9.71 -6.69
N LEU A 122 -9.32 9.18 -7.72
CA LEU A 122 -9.99 8.87 -8.99
C LEU A 122 -11.01 7.75 -8.75
N GLY A 123 -12.30 8.12 -8.81
CA GLY A 123 -13.43 7.21 -8.62
C GLY A 123 -13.61 6.17 -9.73
N PRO A 124 -14.60 5.35 -9.59
CA PRO A 124 -15.56 5.26 -8.49
C PRO A 124 -14.99 4.56 -7.24
N GLU A 125 -15.80 4.43 -6.18
CA GLU A 125 -15.49 3.56 -5.05
C GLU A 125 -15.18 2.13 -5.52
N PHE A 126 -14.37 1.38 -4.75
CA PHE A 126 -13.86 0.03 -5.05
C PHE A 126 -12.96 -0.06 -6.29
N SER A 127 -12.62 1.09 -6.93
CA SER A 127 -11.52 1.17 -7.89
C SER A 127 -10.15 0.95 -7.20
N TYR A 128 -9.11 0.70 -7.96
CA TYR A 128 -7.76 0.56 -7.39
C TYR A 128 -7.26 1.87 -6.73
N SER A 129 -7.70 3.04 -7.20
CA SER A 129 -7.41 4.32 -6.52
C SER A 129 -8.08 4.38 -5.15
N HIS A 130 -9.33 3.89 -5.01
CA HIS A 130 -9.98 3.77 -3.71
C HIS A 130 -9.25 2.78 -2.79
N LEU A 131 -8.85 1.62 -3.32
CA LEU A 131 -8.10 0.64 -2.54
C LEU A 131 -6.74 1.18 -2.08
N ALA A 132 -6.05 1.96 -2.93
CA ALA A 132 -4.82 2.66 -2.55
C ALA A 132 -5.07 3.69 -1.44
N SER A 133 -6.19 4.43 -1.50
CA SER A 133 -6.58 5.36 -0.44
C SER A 133 -6.83 4.64 0.89
N ILE A 134 -7.56 3.53 0.88
CA ILE A 134 -7.79 2.70 2.07
C ILE A 134 -6.48 2.10 2.60
N ALA A 135 -5.61 1.63 1.71
CA ALA A 135 -4.33 1.04 2.10
C ALA A 135 -3.44 2.05 2.84
N LYS A 136 -3.48 3.33 2.46
CA LYS A 136 -2.68 4.40 3.08
C LYS A 136 -3.36 4.99 4.32
N PHE A 137 -4.64 5.31 4.25
CA PHE A 137 -5.34 6.11 5.25
C PHE A 137 -6.29 5.30 6.14
N GLY A 138 -6.62 4.04 5.77
CA GLY A 138 -7.70 3.28 6.41
C GLY A 138 -9.08 3.85 6.06
N LYS A 139 -10.09 3.46 6.83
CA LYS A 139 -11.51 3.78 6.54
C LYS A 139 -12.10 4.88 7.41
N SER A 140 -11.35 5.38 8.40
CA SER A 140 -11.88 6.37 9.35
C SER A 140 -11.77 7.82 8.85
N HIS A 141 -11.13 8.03 7.71
CA HIS A 141 -11.02 9.34 7.05
C HIS A 141 -12.09 9.54 5.98
N HIS A 142 -12.30 10.78 5.53
CA HIS A 142 -13.25 11.10 4.46
C HIS A 142 -12.63 10.80 3.10
N LEU A 143 -12.97 9.66 2.52
CA LEU A 143 -12.53 9.26 1.19
C LEU A 143 -13.57 9.71 0.16
N VAL A 144 -13.22 10.66 -0.74
CA VAL A 144 -14.12 11.31 -1.67
C VAL A 144 -13.78 10.95 -3.11
N PRO A 145 -14.63 10.18 -3.83
CA PRO A 145 -14.41 9.88 -5.24
C PRO A 145 -14.69 11.09 -6.13
N VAL A 146 -13.79 11.36 -7.08
CA VAL A 146 -13.99 12.36 -8.12
C VAL A 146 -13.83 11.73 -9.51
N SER A 147 -14.38 12.38 -10.54
CA SER A 147 -14.53 11.78 -11.87
C SER A 147 -13.25 11.77 -12.71
N THR A 148 -12.30 12.66 -12.45
CA THR A 148 -11.08 12.82 -13.25
C THR A 148 -9.84 13.01 -12.38
N ILE A 149 -8.67 12.72 -12.95
CA ILE A 149 -7.37 13.01 -12.31
C ILE A 149 -7.23 14.53 -12.07
N ALA A 150 -7.67 15.36 -13.02
CA ALA A 150 -7.66 16.81 -12.87
C ALA A 150 -8.45 17.27 -11.64
N ALA A 151 -9.66 16.72 -11.42
CA ALA A 151 -10.47 17.05 -10.25
C ALA A 151 -9.83 16.63 -8.92
N VAL A 152 -8.99 15.58 -8.89
CA VAL A 152 -8.21 15.23 -7.70
C VAL A 152 -7.19 16.34 -7.40
N PHE A 153 -6.44 16.77 -8.40
CA PHE A 153 -5.44 17.83 -8.25
C PHE A 153 -6.08 19.17 -7.84
N GLU A 154 -7.15 19.58 -8.52
CA GLU A 154 -7.90 20.79 -8.23
C GLU A 154 -8.44 20.81 -6.80
N SER A 155 -9.02 19.69 -6.34
CA SER A 155 -9.51 19.57 -4.96
C SER A 155 -8.42 19.77 -3.91
N VAL A 156 -7.20 19.31 -4.19
CA VAL A 156 -6.05 19.50 -3.28
C VAL A 156 -5.52 20.93 -3.36
N ASP A 157 -5.37 21.48 -4.55
CA ASP A 157 -4.85 22.85 -4.77
C ASP A 157 -5.76 23.90 -4.13
N GLU A 158 -7.06 23.79 -4.32
CA GLU A 158 -8.09 24.66 -3.73
C GLU A 158 -8.27 24.49 -2.22
N GLY A 159 -7.72 23.40 -1.64
CA GLY A 159 -7.85 23.09 -0.22
C GLY A 159 -9.16 22.43 0.18
N ASN A 160 -9.94 21.94 -0.77
CA ASN A 160 -11.14 21.14 -0.55
C ASN A 160 -10.80 19.73 -0.05
N ALA A 161 -9.58 19.27 -0.31
CA ALA A 161 -9.02 18.05 0.22
C ALA A 161 -7.61 18.28 0.80
N ASP A 162 -7.26 17.51 1.82
CA ASP A 162 -5.91 17.54 2.41
C ASP A 162 -4.93 16.79 1.51
N PHE A 163 -5.37 15.67 0.94
CA PHE A 163 -4.58 14.80 0.05
C PHE A 163 -5.39 14.33 -1.14
N GLY A 164 -4.66 13.96 -2.20
CA GLY A 164 -5.20 13.27 -3.36
C GLY A 164 -4.44 11.99 -3.66
N ILE A 165 -5.13 10.97 -4.19
CA ILE A 165 -4.52 9.73 -4.65
C ILE A 165 -4.73 9.59 -6.14
N VAL A 166 -3.62 9.59 -6.90
CA VAL A 166 -3.61 9.51 -8.36
C VAL A 166 -2.64 8.44 -8.85
N PRO A 167 -2.98 7.68 -9.90
CA PRO A 167 -2.03 6.75 -10.50
C PRO A 167 -0.95 7.55 -11.26
N ILE A 168 0.33 7.21 -11.08
CA ILE A 168 1.45 7.85 -11.77
C ILE A 168 2.09 6.95 -12.81
N GLU A 169 2.13 5.64 -12.54
CA GLU A 169 2.77 4.64 -13.38
C GLU A 169 2.09 3.27 -13.20
N ASN A 170 1.99 2.53 -14.29
CA ASN A 170 1.62 1.12 -14.27
C ASN A 170 2.75 0.30 -14.89
N SER A 171 3.15 -0.80 -14.25
CA SER A 171 4.29 -1.61 -14.71
C SER A 171 4.09 -2.28 -16.09
N THR A 172 2.82 -2.39 -16.54
CA THR A 172 2.47 -2.98 -17.84
C THR A 172 2.28 -1.91 -18.92
N ASP A 173 1.61 -0.79 -18.59
CA ASP A 173 1.20 0.23 -19.56
C ASP A 173 2.07 1.50 -19.52
N GLY A 174 2.98 1.59 -18.56
CA GLY A 174 3.89 2.72 -18.41
C GLY A 174 3.26 3.92 -17.68
N ARG A 175 3.70 5.13 -18.06
CA ARG A 175 3.30 6.38 -17.41
C ARG A 175 1.82 6.73 -17.59
N ILE A 176 1.27 7.45 -16.63
CA ILE A 176 -0.08 8.01 -16.71
C ILE A 176 0.03 9.48 -17.12
N VAL A 177 -0.27 9.74 -18.40
CA VAL A 177 -0.10 11.06 -19.04
C VAL A 177 -0.88 12.14 -18.31
N ASP A 178 -2.15 11.90 -17.99
CA ASP A 178 -3.04 12.86 -17.33
C ASP A 178 -2.45 13.35 -15.99
N THR A 179 -1.79 12.48 -15.24
CA THR A 179 -1.16 12.83 -13.96
C THR A 179 0.06 13.73 -14.17
N LEU A 180 0.91 13.42 -15.16
CA LEU A 180 2.09 14.22 -15.46
C LEU A 180 1.71 15.61 -15.97
N GLU A 181 0.65 15.72 -16.79
CA GLU A 181 0.12 17.01 -17.25
C GLU A 181 -0.35 17.89 -16.07
N MET A 182 -0.97 17.30 -15.07
CA MET A 182 -1.44 18.07 -13.91
C MET A 182 -0.30 18.62 -13.07
N PHE A 183 0.82 17.91 -12.92
CA PHE A 183 2.03 18.44 -12.27
C PHE A 183 2.65 19.64 -13.03
N ILE A 184 2.45 19.72 -14.34
CA ILE A 184 2.88 20.89 -15.12
C ILE A 184 2.01 22.12 -14.82
N ARG A 185 0.72 21.91 -14.50
CA ARG A 185 -0.31 22.95 -14.37
C ARG A 185 -0.48 23.47 -12.95
N LEU A 186 -0.41 22.59 -11.94
CA LEU A 186 -0.75 22.93 -10.55
C LEU A 186 0.42 22.70 -9.60
N PRO A 187 0.62 23.57 -8.60
CA PRO A 187 1.77 23.54 -7.69
C PRO A 187 1.59 22.56 -6.53
N VAL A 188 0.93 21.44 -6.77
CA VAL A 188 0.80 20.38 -5.75
C VAL A 188 2.05 19.52 -5.70
N ARG A 189 2.31 18.88 -4.56
CA ARG A 189 3.52 18.11 -4.31
C ARG A 189 3.20 16.63 -4.09
N ILE A 190 4.13 15.77 -4.48
CA ILE A 190 4.11 14.36 -4.09
C ILE A 190 4.60 14.26 -2.65
N CYS A 191 3.74 13.72 -1.78
CA CYS A 191 4.00 13.53 -0.35
C CYS A 191 4.22 12.06 0.02
N GLY A 192 4.00 11.14 -0.91
CA GLY A 192 4.17 9.71 -0.71
C GLY A 192 3.87 8.90 -1.95
N GLU A 193 4.17 7.62 -1.91
CA GLU A 193 3.85 6.67 -2.96
C GLU A 193 3.19 5.41 -2.38
N ILE A 194 2.32 4.78 -3.17
CA ILE A 194 1.61 3.56 -2.80
C ILE A 194 1.71 2.60 -3.99
N PRO A 195 2.69 1.70 -4.00
CA PRO A 195 2.75 0.63 -4.99
C PRO A 195 1.69 -0.42 -4.65
N MET A 196 0.75 -0.64 -5.57
CA MET A 196 -0.36 -1.56 -5.39
C MET A 196 -0.35 -2.66 -6.44
N PRO A 197 -0.33 -3.94 -6.04
CA PRO A 197 -0.51 -5.06 -6.94
C PRO A 197 -1.90 -5.01 -7.56
N ILE A 198 -1.98 -5.23 -8.86
CA ILE A 198 -3.24 -5.23 -9.60
C ILE A 198 -3.61 -6.67 -9.92
N HIS A 199 -4.62 -7.19 -9.23
CA HIS A 199 -5.15 -8.51 -9.45
C HIS A 199 -6.54 -8.44 -10.06
N HIS A 200 -6.66 -8.89 -11.28
CA HIS A 200 -7.91 -8.96 -12.00
C HIS A 200 -8.63 -10.29 -11.72
N ASN A 201 -9.87 -10.20 -11.27
CA ASN A 201 -10.69 -11.39 -11.01
C ASN A 201 -11.90 -11.40 -11.93
N LEU A 202 -12.28 -12.57 -12.42
CA LEU A 202 -13.55 -12.76 -13.13
C LEU A 202 -14.64 -12.95 -12.09
N LEU A 203 -15.61 -12.07 -12.12
CA LEU A 203 -16.69 -11.94 -11.13
C LEU A 203 -18.05 -12.07 -11.83
N ALA A 204 -18.96 -12.89 -11.28
CA ALA A 204 -20.32 -13.00 -11.78
C ALA A 204 -21.29 -13.52 -10.70
N MET A 205 -22.61 -13.47 -11.00
CA MET A 205 -23.63 -14.08 -10.14
C MET A 205 -23.84 -15.58 -10.40
N GLY A 206 -23.47 -16.06 -11.60
CA GLY A 206 -23.65 -17.45 -12.03
C GLY A 206 -22.37 -18.29 -11.99
N SER A 207 -22.33 -19.31 -12.84
CA SER A 207 -21.16 -20.15 -13.07
C SER A 207 -20.39 -19.70 -14.32
N LEU A 208 -19.18 -20.24 -14.52
CA LEU A 208 -18.36 -19.91 -15.70
C LEU A 208 -19.07 -20.30 -17.02
N ALA A 209 -19.89 -21.36 -17.00
CA ALA A 209 -20.64 -21.83 -18.16
C ALA A 209 -21.80 -20.90 -18.57
N ASP A 210 -22.25 -20.03 -17.66
CA ASP A 210 -23.34 -19.09 -17.91
C ASP A 210 -22.85 -17.75 -18.47
N VAL A 211 -21.53 -17.57 -18.69
CA VAL A 211 -20.96 -16.28 -19.11
C VAL A 211 -21.03 -16.12 -20.62
N ASP A 212 -21.87 -15.19 -21.09
CA ASP A 212 -22.02 -14.77 -22.49
C ASP A 212 -21.18 -13.51 -22.80
N GLU A 213 -21.02 -12.62 -21.82
CA GLU A 213 -20.34 -11.36 -21.96
C GLU A 213 -19.38 -11.11 -20.80
N VAL A 214 -18.20 -10.54 -21.13
CA VAL A 214 -17.22 -10.08 -20.12
C VAL A 214 -17.03 -8.58 -20.25
N HIS A 215 -17.38 -7.86 -19.20
CA HIS A 215 -17.31 -6.41 -19.13
C HIS A 215 -16.10 -5.97 -18.30
N SER A 216 -15.37 -4.95 -18.75
CA SER A 216 -14.40 -4.22 -17.94
C SER A 216 -13.88 -2.98 -18.67
N LYS A 217 -13.00 -2.23 -17.98
CA LYS A 217 -12.20 -1.18 -18.60
C LYS A 217 -11.33 -1.79 -19.72
N PRO A 218 -11.16 -1.11 -20.88
CA PRO A 218 -10.37 -1.64 -22.00
C PRO A 218 -9.00 -2.17 -21.60
N GLN A 219 -8.31 -1.46 -20.72
CA GLN A 219 -7.02 -1.84 -20.17
C GLN A 219 -7.07 -3.21 -19.45
N ALA A 220 -8.05 -3.44 -18.58
CA ALA A 220 -8.18 -4.70 -17.85
C ALA A 220 -8.55 -5.87 -18.78
N LEU A 221 -9.38 -5.62 -19.82
CA LEU A 221 -9.66 -6.61 -20.84
C LEU A 221 -8.40 -7.02 -21.61
N SER A 222 -7.55 -6.02 -21.96
CA SER A 222 -6.26 -6.27 -22.64
C SER A 222 -5.29 -7.06 -21.77
N GLN A 223 -5.21 -6.75 -20.48
CA GLN A 223 -4.31 -7.41 -19.52
C GLN A 223 -4.72 -8.84 -19.15
N CYS A 224 -5.94 -9.26 -19.50
CA CYS A 224 -6.46 -10.62 -19.27
C CYS A 224 -6.71 -11.39 -20.58
N ARG A 225 -6.17 -10.92 -21.70
CA ARG A 225 -6.51 -11.39 -23.04
C ARG A 225 -6.20 -12.87 -23.26
N GLU A 226 -5.05 -13.34 -22.82
CA GLU A 226 -4.63 -14.74 -22.99
C GLU A 226 -5.53 -15.69 -22.20
N TRP A 227 -5.81 -15.32 -20.95
CA TRP A 227 -6.70 -16.09 -20.08
C TRP A 227 -8.12 -16.19 -20.68
N LEU A 228 -8.68 -15.04 -21.12
CA LEU A 228 -10.01 -14.97 -21.73
C LEU A 228 -10.12 -15.80 -22.99
N ALA A 229 -9.14 -15.70 -23.89
CA ALA A 229 -9.12 -16.48 -25.14
C ALA A 229 -9.09 -17.99 -24.88
N LYS A 230 -8.44 -18.43 -23.80
CA LYS A 230 -8.34 -19.84 -23.43
C LYS A 230 -9.60 -20.38 -22.75
N ASN A 231 -10.21 -19.61 -21.84
CA ASN A 231 -11.24 -20.10 -20.93
C ASN A 231 -12.68 -19.68 -21.34
N LEU A 232 -12.80 -18.56 -22.06
CA LEU A 232 -14.07 -17.98 -22.51
C LEU A 232 -13.99 -17.51 -23.98
N PRO A 233 -13.60 -18.38 -24.93
CA PRO A 233 -13.37 -17.97 -26.32
C PRO A 233 -14.63 -17.48 -27.05
N ALA A 234 -15.83 -17.85 -26.57
CA ALA A 234 -17.10 -17.46 -27.16
C ALA A 234 -17.71 -16.19 -26.52
N ALA A 235 -17.20 -15.75 -25.37
CA ALA A 235 -17.75 -14.61 -24.67
C ALA A 235 -17.44 -13.29 -25.39
N ARG A 236 -18.41 -12.40 -25.45
CA ARG A 236 -18.26 -11.06 -26.02
C ARG A 236 -17.57 -10.13 -25.01
N LEU A 237 -16.47 -9.50 -25.40
CA LEU A 237 -15.77 -8.53 -24.58
C LEU A 237 -16.38 -7.13 -24.76
N VAL A 238 -16.87 -6.53 -23.69
CA VAL A 238 -17.59 -5.25 -23.70
C VAL A 238 -16.86 -4.21 -22.85
N PRO A 239 -16.35 -3.12 -23.44
CA PRO A 239 -15.69 -2.08 -22.70
C PRO A 239 -16.66 -1.26 -21.85
N THR A 240 -16.22 -0.90 -20.63
CA THR A 240 -16.91 -0.04 -19.68
C THR A 240 -16.00 1.09 -19.20
N ALA A 241 -16.58 2.13 -18.57
CA ALA A 241 -15.83 3.28 -18.06
C ALA A 241 -14.86 2.92 -16.94
N SER A 242 -15.18 1.90 -16.12
CA SER A 242 -14.32 1.43 -15.02
C SER A 242 -14.56 -0.05 -14.75
N THR A 243 -13.59 -0.69 -14.07
CA THR A 243 -13.73 -2.08 -13.58
C THR A 243 -14.90 -2.22 -12.58
N THR A 244 -15.14 -1.20 -11.76
CA THR A 244 -16.24 -1.18 -10.79
C THR A 244 -17.60 -1.04 -11.47
N ALA A 245 -17.71 -0.19 -12.53
CA ALA A 245 -18.93 -0.11 -13.33
C ALA A 245 -19.26 -1.44 -14.00
N ALA A 246 -18.25 -2.20 -14.43
CA ALA A 246 -18.44 -3.55 -14.93
C ALA A 246 -18.97 -4.49 -13.85
N ALA A 247 -18.46 -4.44 -12.63
CA ALA A 247 -18.93 -5.25 -11.50
C ALA A 247 -20.40 -4.92 -11.16
N GLN A 248 -20.78 -3.65 -11.17
CA GLN A 248 -22.16 -3.23 -10.96
C GLN A 248 -23.09 -3.81 -12.02
N LEU A 249 -22.73 -3.72 -13.30
CA LEU A 249 -23.50 -4.31 -14.41
C LEU A 249 -23.64 -5.84 -14.29
N ALA A 250 -22.58 -6.53 -13.88
CA ALA A 250 -22.60 -7.97 -13.69
C ALA A 250 -23.51 -8.41 -12.54
N ALA A 251 -23.72 -7.55 -11.53
CA ALA A 251 -24.67 -7.78 -10.45
C ALA A 251 -26.15 -7.60 -10.89
N GLU A 252 -26.40 -6.83 -11.94
CA GLU A 252 -27.74 -6.54 -12.44
C GLU A 252 -28.20 -7.51 -13.55
N LYS A 253 -27.25 -8.12 -14.29
CA LYS A 253 -27.55 -8.90 -15.51
C LYS A 253 -27.02 -10.32 -15.44
N LYS A 254 -27.87 -11.30 -15.71
CA LYS A 254 -27.47 -12.68 -15.93
C LYS A 254 -26.64 -12.81 -17.22
N GLY A 255 -25.71 -13.75 -17.26
CA GLY A 255 -24.85 -13.98 -18.42
C GLY A 255 -23.69 -12.96 -18.54
N VAL A 256 -23.64 -11.95 -17.66
CA VAL A 256 -22.57 -10.95 -17.62
C VAL A 256 -21.58 -11.26 -16.52
N ALA A 257 -20.31 -11.32 -16.88
CA ALA A 257 -19.20 -11.33 -15.93
C ALA A 257 -18.42 -10.01 -16.00
N ALA A 258 -17.80 -9.61 -14.89
CA ALA A 258 -16.92 -8.46 -14.82
C ALA A 258 -15.47 -8.86 -14.53
N ILE A 259 -14.51 -8.14 -15.09
CA ILE A 259 -13.13 -8.17 -14.61
C ILE A 259 -12.94 -6.97 -13.69
N ALA A 260 -12.73 -7.25 -12.38
CA ALA A 260 -12.57 -6.23 -11.37
C ALA A 260 -11.75 -6.72 -10.16
N SER A 261 -11.59 -5.84 -9.15
CA SER A 261 -10.99 -6.19 -7.87
C SER A 261 -11.90 -7.15 -7.09
N LYS A 262 -11.31 -7.99 -6.24
CA LYS A 262 -12.06 -8.88 -5.35
C LYS A 262 -13.00 -8.09 -4.41
N GLN A 263 -12.57 -6.89 -4.01
CA GLN A 263 -13.34 -6.00 -3.14
C GLN A 263 -14.61 -5.50 -3.82
N ALA A 264 -14.53 -5.11 -5.11
CA ALA A 264 -15.71 -4.77 -5.90
C ALA A 264 -16.67 -5.96 -6.00
N GLY A 265 -16.15 -7.18 -6.20
CA GLY A 265 -16.97 -8.40 -6.19
C GLY A 265 -17.72 -8.60 -4.88
N SER A 266 -17.04 -8.43 -3.74
CA SER A 266 -17.66 -8.56 -2.42
C SER A 266 -18.76 -7.53 -2.19
N GLU A 267 -18.54 -6.28 -2.62
CA GLU A 267 -19.52 -5.20 -2.46
C GLU A 267 -20.81 -5.43 -3.26
N TYR A 268 -20.68 -5.86 -4.50
CA TYR A 268 -21.83 -6.11 -5.38
C TYR A 268 -22.39 -7.54 -5.28
N GLY A 269 -21.94 -8.33 -4.30
CA GLY A 269 -22.45 -9.69 -4.08
C GLY A 269 -22.10 -10.68 -5.17
N LEU A 270 -21.03 -10.44 -5.93
CA LEU A 270 -20.56 -11.30 -7.00
C LEU A 270 -19.63 -12.40 -6.47
N SER A 271 -19.74 -13.59 -7.04
CA SER A 271 -18.81 -14.69 -6.80
C SER A 271 -17.54 -14.55 -7.65
N VAL A 272 -16.40 -14.89 -7.09
CA VAL A 272 -15.13 -14.99 -7.83
C VAL A 272 -15.13 -16.30 -8.60
N LEU A 273 -15.34 -16.25 -9.91
CA LEU A 273 -15.30 -17.42 -10.80
C LEU A 273 -13.86 -17.86 -11.10
N ALA A 274 -12.96 -16.88 -11.26
CA ALA A 274 -11.53 -17.11 -11.38
C ALA A 274 -10.77 -15.94 -10.77
N ALA A 275 -9.73 -16.24 -9.99
CA ALA A 275 -8.91 -15.24 -9.33
C ALA A 275 -7.61 -15.00 -10.11
N ALA A 276 -7.11 -13.75 -10.06
CA ALA A 276 -5.84 -13.35 -10.61
C ALA A 276 -5.66 -13.82 -12.08
N ILE A 277 -6.58 -13.39 -12.95
CA ILE A 277 -6.63 -13.80 -14.36
C ILE A 277 -5.77 -12.94 -15.29
N GLU A 278 -5.09 -11.92 -14.76
CA GLU A 278 -4.14 -11.09 -15.51
C GLU A 278 -3.00 -11.92 -16.09
N ASP A 279 -2.58 -11.61 -17.32
CA ASP A 279 -1.51 -12.31 -18.04
C ASP A 279 -0.14 -12.03 -17.39
N ASN A 280 0.09 -10.78 -16.91
CA ASN A 280 1.27 -10.41 -16.12
C ASN A 280 0.97 -10.41 -14.63
N LYS A 281 1.46 -11.42 -13.90
CA LYS A 281 1.27 -11.55 -12.43
C LYS A 281 2.03 -10.52 -11.60
N GLN A 282 2.98 -9.82 -12.19
CA GLN A 282 3.77 -8.76 -11.55
C GLN A 282 3.24 -7.36 -11.90
N ASN A 283 1.94 -7.27 -12.25
CA ASN A 283 1.32 -5.99 -12.55
C ASN A 283 1.14 -5.16 -11.29
N VAL A 284 1.85 -4.04 -11.22
CA VAL A 284 1.79 -3.07 -10.11
C VAL A 284 1.45 -1.71 -10.68
N THR A 285 0.47 -1.04 -10.08
CA THR A 285 0.24 0.38 -10.29
C THR A 285 0.83 1.17 -9.13
N ARG A 286 1.68 2.11 -9.44
CA ARG A 286 2.23 3.05 -8.47
C ARG A 286 1.33 4.29 -8.41
N PHE A 287 0.75 4.53 -7.23
CA PHE A 287 -0.04 5.73 -6.95
C PHE A 287 0.82 6.77 -6.25
N ALA A 288 0.67 8.01 -6.62
CA ALA A 288 1.21 9.15 -5.89
C ALA A 288 0.15 9.66 -4.90
N MET A 289 0.58 9.90 -3.67
CA MET A 289 -0.15 10.72 -2.70
C MET A 289 0.29 12.17 -2.92
N ILE A 290 -0.63 13.02 -3.32
CA ILE A 290 -0.38 14.44 -3.55
C ILE A 290 -0.98 15.28 -2.43
N GLY A 291 -0.31 16.39 -2.11
CA GLY A 291 -0.71 17.32 -1.06
C GLY A 291 -0.06 18.69 -1.24
N ARG A 292 -0.40 19.64 -0.38
CA ARG A 292 0.18 21.00 -0.40
C ARG A 292 1.46 21.12 0.42
N GLN A 293 1.62 20.29 1.44
CA GLN A 293 2.77 20.32 2.33
C GLN A 293 3.81 19.29 1.90
N PRO A 294 5.12 19.58 2.02
CA PRO A 294 6.18 18.61 1.79
C PRO A 294 6.16 17.54 2.89
N ALA A 295 6.56 16.32 2.55
CA ALA A 295 6.80 15.30 3.56
C ALA A 295 8.13 15.54 4.29
N GLU A 296 8.22 15.06 5.53
CA GLU A 296 9.45 15.13 6.31
C GLU A 296 10.48 14.08 5.87
N ARG A 297 11.74 14.35 6.16
CA ARG A 297 12.84 13.44 5.86
C ARG A 297 12.81 12.20 6.76
N THR A 298 12.83 11.02 6.16
CA THR A 298 12.88 9.74 6.89
C THR A 298 14.28 9.10 6.89
N GLY A 299 15.11 9.44 5.91
CA GLY A 299 16.44 8.85 5.71
C GLY A 299 16.48 7.80 4.60
N ASP A 300 15.35 7.22 4.20
CA ASP A 300 15.18 6.42 2.98
C ASP A 300 14.09 7.05 2.12
N ASP A 301 14.49 8.07 1.35
CA ASP A 301 13.58 8.95 0.64
C ASP A 301 13.87 8.95 -0.85
N LYS A 302 12.86 9.36 -1.63
CA LYS A 302 12.95 9.74 -3.03
C LYS A 302 12.66 11.23 -3.19
N THR A 303 13.23 11.81 -4.24
CA THR A 303 12.87 13.15 -4.71
C THR A 303 12.46 13.07 -6.17
N SER A 304 11.29 13.63 -6.49
CA SER A 304 10.78 13.78 -7.87
C SER A 304 11.00 15.22 -8.35
N LEU A 305 11.57 15.35 -9.52
CA LEU A 305 11.86 16.61 -10.20
C LEU A 305 11.20 16.64 -11.57
N MET A 306 10.83 17.84 -11.99
CA MET A 306 10.43 18.14 -13.35
C MET A 306 11.31 19.26 -13.90
N PHE A 307 11.84 19.12 -15.12
CA PHE A 307 12.65 20.16 -15.74
C PHE A 307 12.52 20.21 -17.26
N GLU A 308 12.76 21.38 -17.80
CA GLU A 308 12.83 21.65 -19.24
C GLU A 308 14.29 21.92 -19.65
N LEU A 309 14.68 21.42 -20.83
CA LEU A 309 16.01 21.62 -21.38
C LEU A 309 15.94 22.41 -22.69
N ASN A 310 17.00 23.18 -22.99
CA ASN A 310 17.21 23.70 -24.33
C ASN A 310 17.33 22.53 -25.32
N HIS A 311 16.76 22.73 -26.51
CA HIS A 311 16.88 21.74 -27.58
C HIS A 311 18.25 21.85 -28.28
N GLU A 312 19.27 21.31 -27.58
CA GLU A 312 20.67 21.34 -28.01
C GLU A 312 21.30 19.95 -27.93
N PRO A 313 22.22 19.62 -28.84
CA PRO A 313 22.96 18.37 -28.75
C PRO A 313 23.69 18.23 -27.41
N GLY A 314 23.45 17.09 -26.69
CA GLY A 314 24.10 16.81 -25.42
C GLY A 314 23.42 17.37 -24.17
N ALA A 315 22.40 18.21 -24.26
CA ALA A 315 21.73 18.84 -23.13
C ALA A 315 21.25 17.83 -22.08
N LEU A 316 20.60 16.73 -22.49
CA LEU A 316 20.19 15.67 -21.60
C LEU A 316 21.38 14.92 -20.98
N ALA A 317 22.41 14.64 -21.77
CA ALA A 317 23.62 13.94 -21.28
C ALA A 317 24.36 14.76 -20.21
N ASP A 318 24.47 16.07 -20.43
CA ASP A 318 25.07 17.01 -19.47
C ASP A 318 24.27 17.07 -18.18
N THR A 319 22.95 17.03 -18.27
CA THR A 319 22.03 16.98 -17.12
C THR A 319 22.21 15.68 -16.35
N MET A 320 22.27 14.54 -17.03
CA MET A 320 22.53 13.23 -16.39
C MET A 320 23.91 13.18 -15.71
N ALA A 321 24.93 13.87 -16.27
CA ALA A 321 26.25 13.97 -15.65
C ALA A 321 26.24 14.72 -14.30
N ILE A 322 25.26 15.59 -14.04
CA ILE A 322 25.08 16.26 -12.74
C ILE A 322 24.71 15.24 -11.67
N PHE A 323 23.74 14.36 -11.94
CA PHE A 323 23.34 13.30 -11.00
C PHE A 323 24.53 12.36 -10.71
N LYS A 324 25.23 11.92 -11.75
CA LYS A 324 26.44 11.09 -11.61
C LYS A 324 27.50 11.73 -10.73
N ARG A 325 27.85 13.02 -10.95
CA ARG A 325 28.84 13.76 -10.15
C ARG A 325 28.46 13.86 -8.69
N ASN A 326 27.17 14.00 -8.39
CA ASN A 326 26.66 14.06 -7.01
C ASN A 326 26.37 12.68 -6.42
N ARG A 327 26.66 11.57 -7.14
CA ARG A 327 26.42 10.18 -6.72
C ARG A 327 24.96 9.95 -6.36
N LEU A 328 24.04 10.49 -7.14
CA LEU A 328 22.61 10.28 -7.03
C LEU A 328 22.18 9.20 -8.01
N ASN A 329 21.43 8.22 -7.52
CA ASN A 329 20.84 7.16 -8.34
C ASN A 329 19.45 7.61 -8.81
N LEU A 330 19.21 7.55 -10.11
CA LEU A 330 17.90 7.78 -10.68
C LEU A 330 17.12 6.47 -10.67
N THR A 331 15.88 6.52 -10.21
CA THR A 331 14.99 5.36 -10.14
C THR A 331 13.94 5.37 -11.23
N TRP A 332 13.67 6.54 -11.81
CA TRP A 332 12.70 6.70 -12.88
C TRP A 332 13.05 7.93 -13.75
N ILE A 333 12.77 7.85 -15.03
CA ILE A 333 12.89 8.96 -15.98
C ILE A 333 11.85 8.82 -17.07
N GLU A 334 11.11 9.92 -17.33
CA GLU A 334 10.16 10.04 -18.42
C GLU A 334 10.36 11.34 -19.18
N SER A 335 10.14 11.33 -20.48
CA SER A 335 10.10 12.53 -21.31
C SER A 335 8.68 12.78 -21.77
N PHE A 336 8.25 14.02 -21.69
CA PHE A 336 6.94 14.47 -22.05
C PHE A 336 7.03 15.60 -23.08
N PRO A 337 6.39 15.51 -24.26
CA PRO A 337 6.44 16.58 -25.24
C PRO A 337 5.73 17.83 -24.70
N LYS A 338 6.36 18.96 -24.82
CA LYS A 338 5.76 20.23 -24.39
C LYS A 338 4.67 20.64 -25.38
N GLN A 339 3.47 20.86 -24.85
CA GLN A 339 2.34 21.29 -25.69
C GLN A 339 2.63 22.65 -26.35
N GLY A 340 2.41 22.75 -27.67
CA GLY A 340 2.61 24.00 -28.45
C GLY A 340 4.05 24.26 -28.85
N SER A 341 5.04 23.46 -28.48
CA SER A 341 6.45 23.63 -28.84
C SER A 341 7.01 22.34 -29.46
N PRO A 342 7.04 22.23 -30.80
CA PRO A 342 7.64 21.07 -31.46
C PRO A 342 9.10 20.91 -31.04
N ASN A 343 9.51 19.69 -30.71
CA ASN A 343 10.86 19.29 -30.28
C ASN A 343 11.31 19.78 -28.88
N GLU A 344 10.45 20.40 -28.10
CA GLU A 344 10.73 20.67 -26.67
C GLU A 344 10.14 19.59 -25.79
N TYR A 345 10.89 19.21 -24.75
CA TYR A 345 10.50 18.14 -23.84
C TYR A 345 10.61 18.59 -22.39
N ILE A 346 9.63 18.16 -21.62
CA ILE A 346 9.67 18.21 -20.15
C ILE A 346 10.12 16.83 -19.67
N PHE A 347 11.09 16.81 -18.79
CA PHE A 347 11.62 15.59 -18.20
C PHE A 347 11.14 15.47 -16.77
N PHE A 348 10.60 14.31 -16.44
CA PHE A 348 10.29 13.91 -15.08
C PHE A 348 11.34 12.90 -14.64
N VAL A 349 11.95 13.11 -13.48
CA VAL A 349 12.95 12.20 -12.93
C VAL A 349 12.72 11.98 -11.43
N GLU A 350 12.96 10.76 -11.00
CA GLU A 350 13.04 10.42 -9.58
C GLU A 350 14.45 10.00 -9.23
N LEU A 351 14.90 10.42 -8.05
CA LEU A 351 16.20 10.09 -7.51
C LEU A 351 16.09 9.65 -6.04
N LEU A 352 17.05 8.86 -5.59
CA LEU A 352 17.18 8.50 -4.18
C LEU A 352 17.79 9.64 -3.37
N GLY A 353 17.15 9.97 -2.26
CA GLY A 353 17.54 11.01 -1.32
C GLY A 353 16.48 12.09 -1.16
N HIS A 354 16.57 12.85 -0.09
CA HIS A 354 15.66 13.94 0.26
C HIS A 354 16.25 15.32 -0.11
N LEU A 355 15.39 16.29 -0.38
CA LEU A 355 15.76 17.69 -0.72
C LEU A 355 16.72 18.32 0.29
N VAL A 356 16.63 17.98 1.57
CA VAL A 356 17.55 18.52 2.59
C VAL A 356 18.91 17.87 2.59
N ASP A 357 19.10 16.77 1.85
CA ASP A 357 20.40 16.11 1.74
C ASP A 357 21.37 16.96 0.92
N VAL A 358 22.60 17.08 1.40
CA VAL A 358 23.64 17.93 0.77
C VAL A 358 23.87 17.58 -0.70
N ARG A 359 23.86 16.28 -1.03
CA ARG A 359 24.09 15.80 -2.41
C ARG A 359 22.94 16.23 -3.34
N VAL A 360 21.69 16.08 -2.87
CA VAL A 360 20.48 16.46 -3.63
C VAL A 360 20.46 17.97 -3.83
N ARG A 361 20.67 18.77 -2.78
CA ARG A 361 20.73 20.23 -2.89
C ARG A 361 21.78 20.73 -3.89
N ARG A 362 22.98 20.12 -3.86
CA ARG A 362 24.05 20.46 -4.82
C ARG A 362 23.68 20.12 -6.25
N ALA A 363 23.04 18.98 -6.47
CA ALA A 363 22.56 18.58 -7.79
C ALA A 363 21.50 19.55 -8.30
N ILE A 364 20.48 19.87 -7.49
CA ILE A 364 19.42 20.81 -7.84
C ILE A 364 19.99 22.19 -8.17
N ALA A 365 20.89 22.74 -7.37
CA ALA A 365 21.55 24.01 -7.65
C ALA A 365 22.40 24.00 -8.94
N SER A 366 22.88 22.83 -9.36
CA SER A 366 23.62 22.66 -10.62
C SER A 366 22.66 22.47 -11.80
N LEU A 367 21.53 21.81 -11.59
CA LEU A 367 20.46 21.64 -12.60
C LEU A 367 19.82 22.98 -12.94
N ASP A 368 19.49 23.79 -11.94
CA ASP A 368 18.86 25.09 -12.08
C ASP A 368 19.62 26.01 -13.07
N LYS A 369 20.96 25.89 -13.10
CA LYS A 369 21.83 26.63 -14.03
C LYS A 369 21.85 26.09 -15.47
N LYS A 370 21.33 24.88 -15.67
CA LYS A 370 21.39 24.16 -16.95
C LYS A 370 20.02 23.93 -17.57
N THR A 371 18.96 24.13 -16.81
CA THR A 371 17.58 23.92 -17.22
C THR A 371 16.90 25.25 -17.54
N VAL A 372 15.94 25.22 -18.44
CA VAL A 372 15.08 26.38 -18.74
C VAL A 372 14.07 26.61 -17.61
N LYS A 373 13.56 25.51 -17.08
CA LYS A 373 12.65 25.45 -15.91
C LYS A 373 13.02 24.25 -15.07
N LEU A 374 13.01 24.40 -13.76
CA LEU A 374 13.21 23.31 -12.81
C LEU A 374 12.19 23.43 -11.69
N GLU A 375 11.45 22.37 -11.45
CA GLU A 375 10.50 22.27 -10.35
C GLU A 375 10.76 20.99 -9.54
N THR A 376 10.62 21.11 -8.22
CA THR A 376 10.62 19.98 -7.32
C THR A 376 9.18 19.57 -7.08
N LEU A 377 8.83 18.38 -7.54
CA LEU A 377 7.49 17.82 -7.35
C LEU A 377 7.28 17.28 -5.92
N GLY A 378 8.36 16.92 -5.23
CA GLY A 378 8.31 16.51 -3.84
C GLY A 378 9.50 15.64 -3.44
N SER A 379 9.72 15.56 -2.12
CA SER A 379 10.55 14.51 -1.51
C SER A 379 9.69 13.77 -0.51
N TYR A 380 9.76 12.44 -0.52
CA TYR A 380 8.85 11.58 0.24
C TYR A 380 9.50 10.25 0.56
N PRO A 381 8.99 9.53 1.60
CA PRO A 381 9.50 8.21 1.95
C PRO A 381 9.43 7.24 0.78
N ARG A 382 10.51 6.50 0.57
CA ARG A 382 10.55 5.43 -0.43
C ARG A 382 9.77 4.22 0.07
N THR A 383 8.84 3.73 -0.73
CA THR A 383 8.14 2.48 -0.48
C THR A 383 8.75 1.39 -1.36
N THR A 384 9.30 0.34 -0.75
CA THR A 384 9.95 -0.78 -1.45
C THR A 384 9.05 -1.98 -1.60
N GLU A 385 8.01 -2.09 -0.80
CA GLU A 385 7.06 -3.19 -0.81
C GLU A 385 5.71 -2.74 -1.37
N ALA A 386 5.09 -3.58 -2.18
CA ALA A 386 3.73 -3.37 -2.63
C ALA A 386 2.74 -3.67 -1.48
N VAL A 387 1.72 -2.83 -1.34
CA VAL A 387 0.74 -2.85 -0.26
C VAL A 387 -0.36 -3.86 -0.50
#